data_0c7cc0462c0276a8a6c255d9b4442377
#
_entry.id   0c7cc0462c0276a8a6c255d9b4442377
#
_cell.length_a   1.000
_cell.length_b   1.000
_cell.length_c   1.000
_cell.angle_alpha   90.00
_cell.angle_beta   90.00
_cell.angle_gamma   90.00
#
_symmetry.space_group_name_H-M   'P 1'
#
loop_
_entity.id
_entity.type
_entity.pdbx_description
1 polymer ?
#
loop_
_entity_poly.entity_id
_entity_poly.type
_entity_poly.pdbx_seq_one_letter_code
_entity_poly.pdbx_strand_id
1 'polypeptide(L)'
;MASSTPYPPSSPTAYPASAPGWQAYAPAHPAFPGQAIPPAQARTGNPLAVAAFVIAVATLAVNLFSSVARPFVYGGDGGFAFMLAFDNGIGILSFFAYVVALVLGLIAVRRPTNRLLTGIAVGIAGAGAIGIAVTGLTIALYQYL
;
A
#
# COMPACT_ATOMS: atom_id res chain seq x y z
N MET A 1 -48.04 53.76 -8.38
CA MET A 1 -48.03 52.34 -8.75
C MET A 1 -46.60 51.83 -8.47
N ALA A 2 -46.37 51.16 -7.37
CA ALA A 2 -45.06 50.64 -6.99
C ALA A 2 -44.97 49.16 -7.40
N SER A 3 -44.02 48.88 -8.30
CA SER A 3 -43.74 47.56 -8.77
C SER A 3 -42.87 46.82 -7.77
N SER A 4 -43.42 45.83 -7.08
CA SER A 4 -42.70 44.93 -6.18
C SER A 4 -42.01 43.82 -7.00
N THR A 5 -40.68 43.89 -7.11
CA THR A 5 -39.85 42.80 -7.64
C THR A 5 -39.80 41.68 -6.62
N PRO A 6 -40.10 40.42 -6.99
CA PRO A 6 -39.98 39.30 -6.09
C PRO A 6 -38.49 38.97 -5.88
N TYR A 7 -38.11 38.78 -4.61
CA TYR A 7 -36.79 38.33 -4.16
C TYR A 7 -36.55 36.90 -4.63
N PRO A 8 -35.39 36.59 -5.23
CA PRO A 8 -35.06 35.18 -5.57
C PRO A 8 -34.84 34.37 -4.31
N PRO A 9 -35.28 33.11 -4.21
CA PRO A 9 -35.06 32.26 -3.06
C PRO A 9 -33.57 32.00 -2.88
N SER A 10 -33.08 32.24 -1.65
CA SER A 10 -31.73 31.93 -1.24
C SER A 10 -31.45 30.43 -1.38
N SER A 11 -30.49 30.08 -2.21
CA SER A 11 -30.00 28.71 -2.36
C SER A 11 -29.49 28.19 -1.03
N PRO A 12 -29.88 26.99 -0.59
CA PRO A 12 -29.35 26.40 0.63
C PRO A 12 -27.83 26.18 0.46
N THR A 13 -27.07 26.76 1.37
CA THR A 13 -25.63 26.57 1.49
C THR A 13 -25.33 25.09 1.64
N ALA A 14 -24.68 24.48 0.66
CA ALA A 14 -24.24 23.11 0.74
C ALA A 14 -23.17 23.00 1.84
N TYR A 15 -23.51 22.33 2.93
CA TYR A 15 -22.53 21.94 3.93
C TYR A 15 -21.56 20.95 3.33
N PRO A 16 -20.24 21.09 3.54
CA PRO A 16 -19.27 20.10 3.09
C PRO A 16 -19.48 18.81 3.90
N ALA A 17 -20.10 17.82 3.27
CA ALA A 17 -20.22 16.47 3.79
C ALA A 17 -18.88 15.75 3.65
N SER A 18 -18.01 15.87 4.63
CA SER A 18 -16.77 15.11 4.69
C SER A 18 -16.38 14.79 6.12
N ALA A 19 -17.14 13.86 6.74
CA ALA A 19 -16.65 13.11 7.88
C ALA A 19 -16.68 11.62 7.51
N PRO A 20 -15.54 10.90 7.56
CA PRO A 20 -15.53 9.45 7.37
C PRO A 20 -16.31 8.81 8.52
N GLY A 21 -17.37 8.11 8.22
CA GLY A 21 -18.16 7.39 9.22
C GLY A 21 -19.66 7.65 9.22
N TRP A 22 -20.13 8.75 8.63
CA TRP A 22 -21.57 9.11 8.66
C TRP A 22 -22.35 8.70 7.39
N GLN A 23 -21.71 8.06 6.43
CA GLN A 23 -22.38 7.66 5.18
C GLN A 23 -23.38 6.49 5.34
N ALA A 24 -23.40 5.82 6.50
CA ALA A 24 -24.32 4.70 6.74
C ALA A 24 -25.76 5.13 7.02
N TYR A 25 -26.03 6.41 7.28
CA TYR A 25 -27.33 6.94 7.65
C TYR A 25 -27.84 8.06 6.74
N ALA A 26 -27.34 8.17 5.52
CA ALA A 26 -27.96 9.08 4.56
C ALA A 26 -29.38 8.54 4.25
N PRO A 27 -30.46 9.27 4.59
CA PRO A 27 -31.79 8.84 4.20
C PRO A 27 -31.83 8.73 2.70
N ALA A 28 -32.32 7.59 2.19
CA ALA A 28 -32.52 7.39 0.77
C ALA A 28 -33.36 8.53 0.23
N HIS A 29 -32.77 9.41 -0.57
CA HIS A 29 -33.53 10.43 -1.29
C HIS A 29 -34.58 9.71 -2.15
N PRO A 30 -35.86 10.15 -2.09
CA PRO A 30 -36.86 9.57 -2.94
C PRO A 30 -36.42 9.73 -4.41
N ALA A 31 -36.22 8.63 -5.09
CA ALA A 31 -35.82 8.62 -6.49
C ALA A 31 -36.92 9.29 -7.30
N PHE A 32 -36.59 10.35 -7.99
CA PHE A 32 -37.51 10.97 -8.96
C PHE A 32 -37.82 9.95 -10.06
N PRO A 33 -39.11 9.76 -10.43
CA PRO A 33 -39.46 8.86 -11.52
C PRO A 33 -38.76 9.33 -12.82
N GLY A 34 -37.83 8.53 -13.32
CA GLY A 34 -37.08 8.81 -14.54
C GLY A 34 -35.57 8.91 -14.41
N GLN A 35 -35.00 8.97 -13.19
CA GLN A 35 -33.55 8.81 -13.03
C GLN A 35 -33.20 7.33 -12.96
N ALA A 36 -32.77 6.77 -14.09
CA ALA A 36 -32.11 5.48 -14.11
C ALA A 36 -30.85 5.62 -13.23
N ILE A 37 -30.84 4.97 -12.06
CA ILE A 37 -29.64 4.85 -11.22
C ILE A 37 -28.60 4.15 -12.08
N PRO A 38 -27.48 4.80 -12.43
CA PRO A 38 -26.42 4.12 -13.16
C PRO A 38 -26.04 2.87 -12.35
N PRO A 39 -25.91 1.69 -12.99
CA PRO A 39 -25.48 0.51 -12.28
C PRO A 39 -24.20 0.87 -11.55
N ALA A 40 -24.17 0.57 -10.23
CA ALA A 40 -22.99 0.79 -9.41
C ALA A 40 -21.82 0.11 -10.12
N GLN A 41 -20.98 0.90 -10.78
CA GLN A 41 -19.79 0.40 -11.44
C GLN A 41 -18.97 -0.28 -10.34
N ALA A 42 -18.91 -1.61 -10.40
CA ALA A 42 -18.03 -2.38 -9.56
C ALA A 42 -16.64 -1.74 -9.72
N ARG A 43 -16.17 -1.06 -8.68
CA ARG A 43 -14.82 -0.47 -8.67
C ARG A 43 -13.87 -1.65 -8.83
N THR A 44 -13.47 -1.91 -10.06
CA THR A 44 -12.43 -2.88 -10.36
C THR A 44 -11.18 -2.38 -9.66
N GLY A 45 -10.86 -3.02 -8.53
CA GLY A 45 -9.68 -2.73 -7.75
C GLY A 45 -8.44 -2.79 -8.67
N ASN A 46 -7.43 -1.99 -8.41
CA ASN A 46 -6.19 -2.03 -9.17
C ASN A 46 -5.41 -3.31 -8.80
N PRO A 47 -5.41 -4.37 -9.64
CA PRO A 47 -4.79 -5.65 -9.30
C PRO A 47 -3.26 -5.52 -9.12
N LEU A 48 -2.63 -4.55 -9.80
CA LEU A 48 -1.20 -4.27 -9.64
C LEU A 48 -0.88 -3.70 -8.26
N ALA A 49 -1.74 -2.84 -7.71
CA ALA A 49 -1.55 -2.31 -6.36
C ALA A 49 -1.69 -3.41 -5.30
N VAL A 50 -2.65 -4.31 -5.49
CA VAL A 50 -2.82 -5.47 -4.59
C VAL A 50 -1.63 -6.41 -4.69
N ALA A 51 -1.17 -6.74 -5.90
CA ALA A 51 -0.01 -7.59 -6.10
C ALA A 51 1.25 -6.99 -5.47
N ALA A 52 1.53 -5.70 -5.71
CA ALA A 52 2.66 -5.00 -5.11
C ALA A 52 2.61 -5.04 -3.58
N PHE A 53 1.42 -4.81 -3.00
CA PHE A 53 1.21 -4.84 -1.56
C PHE A 53 1.44 -6.24 -0.98
N VAL A 54 0.86 -7.26 -1.60
CA VAL A 54 1.01 -8.66 -1.15
C VAL A 54 2.48 -9.10 -1.19
N ILE A 55 3.20 -8.79 -2.28
CA ILE A 55 4.62 -9.13 -2.39
C ILE A 55 5.43 -8.40 -1.32
N ALA A 56 5.20 -7.10 -1.11
CA ALA A 56 5.94 -6.32 -0.12
C ALA A 56 5.69 -6.84 1.30
N VAL A 57 4.44 -7.12 1.67
CA VAL A 57 4.07 -7.63 3.00
C VAL A 57 4.58 -9.05 3.21
N ALA A 58 4.44 -9.93 2.21
CA ALA A 58 4.96 -11.29 2.30
C ALA A 58 6.47 -11.31 2.48
N THR A 59 7.20 -10.48 1.73
CA THR A 59 8.66 -10.35 1.88
C THR A 59 9.03 -9.82 3.25
N LEU A 60 8.33 -8.82 3.75
CA LEU A 60 8.52 -8.30 5.10
C LEU A 60 8.30 -9.39 6.16
N ALA A 61 7.22 -10.16 6.03
CA ALA A 61 6.90 -11.25 6.95
C ALA A 61 8.00 -12.33 6.95
N VAL A 62 8.51 -12.71 5.77
CA VAL A 62 9.63 -13.66 5.65
C VAL A 62 10.88 -13.13 6.34
N ASN A 63 11.22 -11.85 6.17
CA ASN A 63 12.39 -11.25 6.82
C ASN A 63 12.24 -11.18 8.34
N LEU A 64 11.06 -10.81 8.84
CA LEU A 64 10.76 -10.80 10.27
C LEU A 64 10.85 -12.21 10.85
N PHE A 65 10.24 -13.20 10.19
CA PHE A 65 10.29 -14.59 10.61
C PHE A 65 11.73 -15.11 10.64
N SER A 66 12.53 -14.83 9.59
CA SER A 66 13.95 -15.19 9.55
C SER A 66 14.73 -14.56 10.68
N SER A 67 14.46 -13.30 11.03
CA SER A 67 15.12 -12.62 12.14
C SER A 67 14.83 -13.27 13.48
N VAL A 68 13.59 -13.71 13.71
CA VAL A 68 13.18 -14.42 14.93
C VAL A 68 13.74 -15.85 14.96
N ALA A 69 13.84 -16.50 13.81
CA ALA A 69 14.34 -17.87 13.69
C ALA A 69 15.87 -17.97 13.87
N ARG A 70 16.62 -16.88 13.63
CA ARG A 70 18.09 -16.85 13.72
C ARG A 70 18.66 -17.51 14.98
N PRO A 71 18.26 -17.15 16.21
CA PRO A 71 18.86 -17.75 17.41
C PRO A 71 18.64 -19.27 17.50
N PHE A 72 17.56 -19.78 16.93
CA PHE A 72 17.28 -21.23 16.90
C PHE A 72 18.11 -21.96 15.85
N VAL A 73 18.35 -21.33 14.70
CA VAL A 73 19.20 -21.88 13.64
C VAL A 73 20.67 -21.83 14.03
N TYR A 74 21.09 -20.80 14.76
CA TYR A 74 22.47 -20.59 15.19
C TYR A 74 22.91 -21.51 16.36
N GLY A 75 21.98 -22.06 17.11
CA GLY A 75 22.27 -23.03 18.17
C GLY A 75 22.45 -24.48 17.68
N GLY A 76 22.26 -24.75 16.38
CA GLY A 76 22.35 -26.11 15.82
C GLY A 76 23.73 -26.43 15.22
N ASP A 77 24.01 -27.73 15.01
CA ASP A 77 25.25 -28.25 14.46
C ASP A 77 25.50 -27.94 12.97
N GLY A 78 24.63 -27.10 12.35
CA GLY A 78 24.62 -26.82 10.90
C GLY A 78 25.81 -26.03 10.36
N GLY A 79 26.70 -25.57 11.20
CA GLY A 79 27.90 -24.85 10.83
C GLY A 79 27.69 -23.44 10.30
N PHE A 80 28.68 -22.59 10.50
CA PHE A 80 28.68 -21.18 10.07
C PHE A 80 28.44 -20.99 8.55
N ALA A 81 28.92 -21.93 7.73
CA ALA A 81 28.75 -21.88 6.27
C ALA A 81 27.29 -22.00 5.82
N PHE A 82 26.49 -22.87 6.45
CA PHE A 82 25.06 -23.00 6.15
C PHE A 82 24.30 -21.72 6.51
N MET A 83 24.62 -21.12 7.64
CA MET A 83 24.02 -19.87 8.12
C MET A 83 24.28 -18.72 7.15
N LEU A 84 25.53 -18.57 6.71
CA LEU A 84 25.93 -17.52 5.79
C LEU A 84 25.22 -17.69 4.43
N ALA A 85 25.10 -18.92 3.93
CA ALA A 85 24.39 -19.24 2.70
C ALA A 85 22.88 -18.93 2.82
N PHE A 86 22.28 -19.28 3.96
CA PHE A 86 20.86 -19.04 4.22
C PHE A 86 20.54 -17.53 4.33
N ASP A 87 21.31 -16.77 5.10
CA ASP A 87 21.13 -15.32 5.25
C ASP A 87 21.36 -14.58 3.93
N ASN A 88 22.40 -14.94 3.18
CA ASN A 88 22.65 -14.34 1.87
C ASN A 88 21.55 -14.70 0.86
N GLY A 89 21.09 -15.95 0.84
CA GLY A 89 20.01 -16.39 -0.03
C GLY A 89 18.71 -15.64 0.21
N ILE A 90 18.30 -15.54 1.48
CA ILE A 90 17.10 -14.78 1.88
C ILE A 90 17.29 -13.29 1.58
N GLY A 91 18.46 -12.72 1.86
CA GLY A 91 18.74 -11.32 1.59
C GLY A 91 18.63 -10.96 0.11
N ILE A 92 19.26 -11.75 -0.75
CA ILE A 92 19.22 -11.55 -2.21
C ILE A 92 17.80 -11.71 -2.75
N LEU A 93 17.10 -12.78 -2.35
CA LEU A 93 15.72 -13.03 -2.80
C LEU A 93 14.78 -11.90 -2.35
N SER A 94 14.90 -11.47 -1.10
CA SER A 94 14.11 -10.38 -0.54
C SER A 94 14.40 -9.05 -1.24
N PHE A 95 15.66 -8.77 -1.58
CA PHE A 95 16.01 -7.57 -2.34
C PHE A 95 15.28 -7.52 -3.69
N PHE A 96 15.35 -8.60 -4.47
CA PHE A 96 14.64 -8.66 -5.74
C PHE A 96 13.12 -8.57 -5.57
N ALA A 97 12.55 -9.22 -4.56
CA ALA A 97 11.13 -9.15 -4.27
C ALA A 97 10.69 -7.70 -3.93
N TYR A 98 11.47 -6.97 -3.13
CA TYR A 98 11.19 -5.57 -2.84
C TYR A 98 11.33 -4.68 -4.07
N VAL A 99 12.34 -4.91 -4.94
CA VAL A 99 12.50 -4.17 -6.20
C VAL A 99 11.28 -4.41 -7.11
N VAL A 100 10.83 -5.65 -7.25
CA VAL A 100 9.62 -5.98 -8.03
C VAL A 100 8.39 -5.30 -7.44
N ALA A 101 8.20 -5.38 -6.12
CA ALA A 101 7.08 -4.73 -5.44
C ALA A 101 7.11 -3.19 -5.63
N LEU A 102 8.31 -2.60 -5.57
CA LEU A 102 8.51 -1.16 -5.80
C LEU A 102 8.13 -0.76 -7.22
N VAL A 103 8.61 -1.50 -8.23
CA VAL A 103 8.29 -1.23 -9.64
C VAL A 103 6.79 -1.35 -9.89
N LEU A 104 6.17 -2.44 -9.42
CA LEU A 104 4.72 -2.64 -9.55
C LEU A 104 3.94 -1.53 -8.82
N GLY A 105 4.38 -1.14 -7.63
CA GLY A 105 3.80 -0.04 -6.88
C GLY A 105 3.90 1.30 -7.62
N LEU A 106 5.06 1.63 -8.20
CA LEU A 106 5.25 2.85 -8.98
C LEU A 106 4.37 2.89 -10.24
N ILE A 107 4.20 1.75 -10.91
CA ILE A 107 3.28 1.64 -12.05
C ILE A 107 1.84 1.83 -11.57
N ALA A 108 1.48 1.25 -10.43
CA ALA A 108 0.14 1.32 -9.86
C ALA A 108 -0.23 2.74 -9.39
N VAL A 109 0.74 3.55 -8.93
CA VAL A 109 0.53 4.97 -8.50
C VAL A 109 -0.05 5.82 -9.63
N ARG A 110 0.29 5.52 -10.87
CA ARG A 110 -0.23 6.25 -12.04
C ARG A 110 -1.74 6.07 -12.25
N ARG A 111 -2.34 5.06 -11.60
CA ARG A 111 -3.79 4.81 -11.66
C ARG A 111 -4.49 5.47 -10.48
N PRO A 112 -5.62 6.17 -10.69
CA PRO A 112 -6.29 6.97 -9.63
C PRO A 112 -6.96 6.11 -8.53
N THR A 113 -7.02 4.79 -8.70
CA THR A 113 -7.68 3.85 -7.77
C THR A 113 -6.70 3.32 -6.73
N ASN A 114 -7.13 3.32 -5.46
CA ASN A 114 -6.39 2.74 -4.31
C ASN A 114 -5.01 3.36 -4.00
N ARG A 115 -4.91 4.69 -4.06
CA ARG A 115 -3.66 5.43 -3.80
C ARG A 115 -3.05 5.13 -2.42
N LEU A 116 -3.89 4.93 -1.40
CA LEU A 116 -3.41 4.61 -0.05
C LEU A 116 -2.66 3.27 -0.02
N LEU A 117 -3.26 2.22 -0.59
CA LEU A 117 -2.67 0.88 -0.62
C LEU A 117 -1.34 0.87 -1.38
N THR A 118 -1.32 1.59 -2.50
CA THR A 118 -0.11 1.74 -3.32
C THR A 118 0.98 2.50 -2.59
N GLY A 119 0.63 3.58 -1.87
CA GLY A 119 1.58 4.34 -1.07
C GLY A 119 2.22 3.50 0.04
N ILE A 120 1.43 2.69 0.74
CA ILE A 120 1.93 1.76 1.77
C ILE A 120 2.86 0.72 1.14
N ALA A 121 2.47 0.12 0.01
CA ALA A 121 3.29 -0.89 -0.68
C ALA A 121 4.64 -0.33 -1.12
N VAL A 122 4.66 0.87 -1.73
CA VAL A 122 5.88 1.56 -2.15
C VAL A 122 6.75 1.93 -0.95
N GLY A 123 6.13 2.39 0.15
CA GLY A 123 6.86 2.72 1.40
C GLY A 123 7.56 1.50 1.99
N ILE A 124 6.85 0.38 2.14
CA ILE A 124 7.42 -0.88 2.67
C ILE A 124 8.52 -1.40 1.74
N ALA A 125 8.25 -1.47 0.43
CA ALA A 125 9.21 -2.00 -0.54
C ALA A 125 10.46 -1.12 -0.64
N GLY A 126 10.30 0.20 -0.63
CA GLY A 126 11.41 1.15 -0.65
C GLY A 126 12.27 1.06 0.60
N ALA A 127 11.66 1.08 1.78
CA ALA A 127 12.38 0.93 3.05
C ALA A 127 13.11 -0.42 3.13
N GLY A 128 12.47 -1.52 2.71
CA GLY A 128 13.06 -2.84 2.69
C GLY A 128 14.26 -2.94 1.74
N ALA A 129 14.13 -2.44 0.51
CA ALA A 129 15.21 -2.44 -0.48
C ALA A 129 16.41 -1.62 -0.01
N ILE A 130 16.19 -0.42 0.54
CA ILE A 130 17.25 0.44 1.08
C ILE A 130 17.93 -0.24 2.28
N GLY A 131 17.14 -0.83 3.20
CA GLY A 131 17.67 -1.53 4.36
C GLY A 131 18.62 -2.67 3.98
N ILE A 132 18.23 -3.50 3.02
CA ILE A 132 19.07 -4.60 2.52
C ILE A 132 20.31 -4.07 1.81
N ALA A 133 20.18 -3.03 0.98
CA ALA A 133 21.31 -2.42 0.27
C ALA A 133 22.33 -1.84 1.26
N VAL A 134 21.88 -1.13 2.28
CA VAL A 134 22.75 -0.57 3.33
C VAL A 134 23.46 -1.69 4.10
N THR A 135 22.73 -2.74 4.48
CA THR A 135 23.32 -3.90 5.17
C THR A 135 24.38 -4.57 4.31
N GLY A 136 24.09 -4.82 3.04
CA GLY A 136 25.04 -5.41 2.10
C GLY A 136 26.29 -4.56 1.90
N LEU A 137 26.12 -3.24 1.79
CA LEU A 137 27.24 -2.29 1.70
C LEU A 137 28.10 -2.30 2.96
N THR A 138 27.46 -2.34 4.12
CA THR A 138 28.17 -2.41 5.42
C THR A 138 29.04 -3.66 5.50
N ILE A 139 28.48 -4.82 5.14
CA ILE A 139 29.22 -6.09 5.12
C ILE A 139 30.38 -6.03 4.13
N ALA A 140 30.16 -5.48 2.94
CA ALA A 140 31.22 -5.32 1.94
C ALA A 140 32.37 -4.42 2.44
N LEU A 141 32.04 -3.31 3.12
CA LEU A 141 33.04 -2.42 3.70
C LEU A 141 33.88 -3.09 4.79
N TYR A 142 33.27 -3.95 5.63
CA TYR A 142 34.01 -4.69 6.66
C TYR A 142 35.05 -5.67 6.09
N GLN A 143 34.91 -6.10 4.84
CA GLN A 143 35.90 -6.96 4.17
C GLN A 143 37.16 -6.21 3.69
N TYR A 144 37.12 -4.88 3.66
CA TYR A 144 38.23 -4.04 3.20
C TYR A 144 38.93 -3.27 4.33
N LEU A 145 38.39 -3.33 5.54
CA LEU A 145 38.95 -2.76 6.78
C LEU A 145 39.65 -3.81 7.60
#